data_1fd7c31eb3e903a55adf50675b6332f2
#
_entry.id   1fd7c31eb3e903a55adf50675b6332f2
#
_cell.length_a   1.000
_cell.length_b   1.000
_cell.length_c   1.000
_cell.angle_alpha   90.00
_cell.angle_beta   90.00
_cell.angle_gamma   90.00
#
_symmetry.space_group_name_H-M   'P 1'
#
loop_
_entity.id
_entity.type
_entity.pdbx_description
1 polymer ?
#
loop_
_entity_poly.entity_id
_entity_poly.type
_entity_poly.pdbx_seq_one_letter_code
_entity_poly.pdbx_strand_id
1 'polypeptide(L)'
;MPMTIRDPEQVEDFVAKTNQEFGAIDVLVNNAGGQFPQAALEFSPKGWNAVIDTNLNGTWWMMQSTARHWVANKQSGSIVNIVADIWRGMPGIAHTCAARAGVVYLSKSVAVEWAPHGIRVNCVAPGCCESNGFGNYPPEGSATFQDSNPMRHAGDEWDVAEGVVYMAANSGKFVTGEVLNIDGGQQLWGDPWPTGRPDYFRIT
;
A
#
# COMPACT_ATOMS: atom_id res chain seq x y z
N MET A 1 14.20 -9.79 14.29
CA MET A 1 14.27 -8.86 15.46
C MET A 1 12.93 -8.13 15.55
N PRO A 2 12.22 -8.21 16.69
CA PRO A 2 10.96 -7.45 16.84
C PRO A 2 11.27 -5.94 16.90
N MET A 3 10.54 -5.15 16.13
CA MET A 3 10.65 -3.70 16.12
C MET A 3 9.29 -3.05 15.83
N THR A 4 9.18 -1.76 16.08
CA THR A 4 8.06 -0.97 15.57
C THR A 4 8.54 0.03 14.51
N ILE A 5 7.86 0.07 13.36
CA ILE A 5 8.18 1.04 12.31
C ILE A 5 7.80 2.49 12.67
N ARG A 6 7.10 2.71 13.80
CA ARG A 6 6.74 4.04 14.31
C ARG A 6 7.93 4.78 14.96
N ASP A 7 8.98 4.05 15.30
CA ASP A 7 10.16 4.56 15.97
C ASP A 7 11.32 4.62 14.96
N PRO A 8 11.73 5.83 14.54
CA PRO A 8 12.79 5.99 13.54
C PRO A 8 14.14 5.44 14.00
N GLU A 9 14.48 5.44 15.31
CA GLU A 9 15.73 4.91 15.80
C GLU A 9 15.76 3.38 15.68
N GLN A 10 14.65 2.71 16.00
CA GLN A 10 14.52 1.26 15.79
C GLN A 10 14.57 0.88 14.30
N VAL A 11 14.04 1.72 13.43
CA VAL A 11 14.10 1.52 11.98
C VAL A 11 15.54 1.63 11.48
N GLU A 12 16.29 2.65 11.89
CA GLU A 12 17.70 2.82 11.51
C GLU A 12 18.55 1.63 11.98
N ASP A 13 18.38 1.20 13.22
CA ASP A 13 19.08 0.03 13.81
C ASP A 13 18.71 -1.26 13.03
N PHE A 14 17.45 -1.43 12.68
CA PHE A 14 16.99 -2.60 11.92
C PHE A 14 17.62 -2.66 10.51
N VAL A 15 17.61 -1.56 9.78
CA VAL A 15 18.21 -1.48 8.43
C VAL A 15 19.72 -1.76 8.50
N ALA A 16 20.42 -1.15 9.46
CA ALA A 16 21.85 -1.36 9.64
C ALA A 16 22.19 -2.83 9.95
N LYS A 17 21.46 -3.44 10.90
CA LYS A 17 21.66 -4.85 11.28
C LYS A 17 21.32 -5.81 10.15
N THR A 18 20.25 -5.55 9.40
CA THR A 18 19.87 -6.38 8.25
C THR A 18 20.98 -6.38 7.20
N ASN A 19 21.51 -5.21 6.90
CA ASN A 19 22.62 -5.11 5.94
C ASN A 19 23.90 -5.79 6.47
N GLN A 20 24.20 -5.66 7.77
CA GLN A 20 25.35 -6.31 8.39
C GLN A 20 25.25 -7.84 8.32
N GLU A 21 24.05 -8.39 8.53
CA GLU A 21 23.83 -9.83 8.59
C GLU A 21 23.79 -10.48 7.18
N PHE A 22 23.13 -9.80 6.21
CA PHE A 22 22.91 -10.36 4.87
C PHE A 22 23.81 -9.75 3.78
N GLY A 23 24.59 -8.74 4.09
CA GLY A 23 25.54 -8.09 3.18
C GLY A 23 24.93 -7.05 2.27
N ALA A 24 23.67 -7.16 1.88
CA ALA A 24 22.95 -6.19 1.06
C ALA A 24 21.44 -6.25 1.28
N ILE A 25 20.79 -5.14 1.03
CA ILE A 25 19.34 -5.03 0.88
C ILE A 25 19.10 -4.58 -0.57
N ASP A 26 18.41 -5.36 -1.38
CA ASP A 26 18.12 -5.03 -2.77
C ASP A 26 16.70 -4.49 -2.94
N VAL A 27 15.78 -4.94 -2.10
CA VAL A 27 14.37 -4.62 -2.15
C VAL A 27 13.84 -4.31 -0.75
N LEU A 28 13.07 -3.22 -0.65
CA LEU A 28 12.26 -2.90 0.51
C LEU A 28 10.78 -3.05 0.16
N VAL A 29 10.06 -3.91 0.85
CA VAL A 29 8.60 -4.02 0.75
C VAL A 29 7.98 -3.47 2.03
N ASN A 30 7.31 -2.33 1.94
CA ASN A 30 6.56 -1.73 3.03
C ASN A 30 5.12 -2.29 3.04
N ASN A 31 4.93 -3.42 3.69
CA ASN A 31 3.64 -4.07 3.85
C ASN A 31 3.01 -3.83 5.23
N ALA A 32 3.82 -3.49 6.24
CA ALA A 32 3.33 -3.26 7.59
C ALA A 32 2.29 -2.13 7.62
N GLY A 33 1.15 -2.39 8.22
CA GLY A 33 0.05 -1.45 8.31
C GLY A 33 -1.11 -2.00 9.11
N GLY A 34 -2.09 -1.15 9.37
CA GLY A 34 -3.30 -1.55 10.09
C GLY A 34 -4.37 -0.47 10.01
N GLN A 35 -5.60 -0.89 10.27
CA GLN A 35 -6.77 -0.02 10.29
C GLN A 35 -7.85 -0.60 11.18
N PHE A 36 -8.82 0.22 11.52
CA PHE A 36 -10.05 -0.17 12.17
C PHE A 36 -11.22 0.66 11.64
N PRO A 37 -12.40 0.07 11.42
CA PRO A 37 -13.55 0.80 10.94
C PRO A 37 -14.18 1.65 12.07
N GLN A 38 -14.47 2.91 11.77
CA GLN A 38 -15.18 3.83 12.67
C GLN A 38 -15.79 4.98 11.87
N ALA A 39 -16.95 5.51 12.33
CA ALA A 39 -17.52 6.71 11.75
C ALA A 39 -16.54 7.89 11.89
N ALA A 40 -16.39 8.70 10.82
CA ALA A 40 -15.40 9.77 10.79
C ALA A 40 -15.58 10.82 11.92
N LEU A 41 -16.81 11.07 12.34
CA LEU A 41 -17.12 11.98 13.44
C LEU A 41 -16.67 11.47 14.83
N GLU A 42 -16.37 10.18 14.93
CA GLU A 42 -16.04 9.51 16.20
C GLU A 42 -14.55 9.20 16.36
N PHE A 43 -13.72 9.51 15.36
CA PHE A 43 -12.28 9.28 15.49
C PHE A 43 -11.69 10.10 16.64
N SER A 44 -11.11 9.40 17.61
CA SER A 44 -10.28 10.08 18.61
C SER A 44 -8.93 10.48 18.01
N PRO A 45 -8.30 11.56 18.52
CA PRO A 45 -6.93 11.93 18.09
C PRO A 45 -5.94 10.77 18.24
N LYS A 46 -6.06 9.96 19.30
CA LYS A 46 -5.22 8.79 19.52
C LYS A 46 -5.42 7.72 18.44
N GLY A 47 -6.67 7.42 18.10
CA GLY A 47 -6.99 6.42 17.07
C GLY A 47 -6.53 6.88 15.69
N TRP A 48 -6.78 8.14 15.35
CA TRP A 48 -6.29 8.76 14.12
C TRP A 48 -4.77 8.66 14.01
N ASN A 49 -4.04 9.15 15.01
CA ASN A 49 -2.59 9.16 15.01
C ASN A 49 -2.00 7.75 14.95
N ALA A 50 -2.61 6.78 15.61
CA ALA A 50 -2.12 5.39 15.57
C ALA A 50 -2.05 4.81 14.15
N VAL A 51 -3.00 5.18 13.28
CA VAL A 51 -3.02 4.73 11.89
C VAL A 51 -2.07 5.57 11.02
N ILE A 52 -2.05 6.89 11.21
CA ILE A 52 -1.12 7.79 10.50
C ILE A 52 0.33 7.42 10.84
N ASP A 53 0.66 7.19 12.11
CA ASP A 53 2.02 6.86 12.55
C ASP A 53 2.49 5.52 12.00
N THR A 54 1.58 4.54 11.84
CA THR A 54 1.95 3.24 11.27
C THR A 54 1.99 3.30 9.74
N ASN A 55 0.90 3.76 9.11
CA ASN A 55 0.71 3.58 7.67
C ASN A 55 1.44 4.65 6.83
N LEU A 56 1.68 5.84 7.39
CA LEU A 56 2.36 6.93 6.68
C LEU A 56 3.76 7.16 7.25
N ASN A 57 3.86 7.55 8.53
CA ASN A 57 5.13 7.91 9.14
C ASN A 57 6.09 6.71 9.18
N GLY A 58 5.60 5.53 9.58
CA GLY A 58 6.40 4.31 9.62
C GLY A 58 6.89 3.88 8.23
N THR A 59 6.04 3.98 7.21
CA THR A 59 6.44 3.74 5.82
C THR A 59 7.54 4.72 5.39
N TRP A 60 7.39 6.00 5.75
CA TRP A 60 8.40 7.02 5.48
C TRP A 60 9.76 6.71 6.13
N TRP A 61 9.75 6.37 7.42
CA TRP A 61 11.00 6.05 8.13
C TRP A 61 11.75 4.87 7.49
N MET A 62 11.03 3.82 7.12
CA MET A 62 11.61 2.67 6.41
C MET A 62 12.19 3.06 5.06
N MET A 63 11.45 3.83 4.25
CA MET A 63 11.92 4.31 2.96
C MET A 63 13.17 5.17 3.10
N GLN A 64 13.13 6.16 3.99
CA GLN A 64 14.22 7.11 4.16
C GLN A 64 15.49 6.44 4.69
N SER A 65 15.38 5.60 5.70
CA SER A 65 16.52 4.89 6.28
C SER A 65 17.18 3.97 5.25
N THR A 66 16.37 3.19 4.51
CA THR A 66 16.89 2.29 3.48
C THR A 66 17.53 3.07 2.32
N ALA A 67 16.90 4.15 1.85
CA ALA A 67 17.45 4.96 0.77
C ALA A 67 18.76 5.65 1.18
N ARG A 68 18.86 6.19 2.41
CA ARG A 68 20.12 6.74 2.95
C ARG A 68 21.23 5.69 2.95
N HIS A 69 20.91 4.46 3.37
CA HIS A 69 21.85 3.36 3.37
C HIS A 69 22.35 3.06 1.94
N TRP A 70 21.44 2.92 0.97
CA TRP A 70 21.80 2.68 -0.43
C TRP A 70 22.67 3.78 -1.01
N VAL A 71 22.28 5.04 -0.82
CA VAL A 71 23.07 6.18 -1.33
C VAL A 71 24.47 6.23 -0.72
N ALA A 72 24.61 6.03 0.58
CA ALA A 72 25.89 6.02 1.28
C ALA A 72 26.84 4.90 0.75
N ASN A 73 26.27 3.77 0.34
CA ASN A 73 27.01 2.61 -0.16
C ASN A 73 27.07 2.54 -1.70
N LYS A 74 26.59 3.56 -2.43
CA LYS A 74 26.47 3.58 -3.89
C LYS A 74 25.73 2.36 -4.45
N GLN A 75 24.69 1.95 -3.75
CA GLN A 75 23.86 0.81 -4.06
C GLN A 75 22.54 1.29 -4.69
N SER A 76 22.05 0.60 -5.68
CA SER A 76 20.70 0.78 -6.21
C SER A 76 19.71 -0.10 -5.47
N GLY A 77 18.40 0.19 -5.60
CA GLY A 77 17.39 -0.63 -4.98
C GLY A 77 15.98 -0.38 -5.51
N SER A 78 15.03 -1.19 -5.03
CA SER A 78 13.61 -1.05 -5.36
C SER A 78 12.78 -0.99 -4.08
N ILE A 79 11.93 0.02 -3.98
CA ILE A 79 10.95 0.17 -2.89
C ILE A 79 9.56 -0.11 -3.46
N VAL A 80 8.83 -1.00 -2.80
CA VAL A 80 7.43 -1.29 -3.11
C VAL A 80 6.59 -1.03 -1.86
N ASN A 81 5.71 -0.04 -1.93
CA ASN A 81 4.81 0.33 -0.85
C ASN A 81 3.44 -0.28 -1.10
N ILE A 82 2.95 -1.10 -0.16
CA ILE A 82 1.57 -1.59 -0.21
C ILE A 82 0.66 -0.47 0.28
N VAL A 83 -0.25 -0.04 -0.58
CA VAL A 83 -1.26 0.96 -0.25
C VAL A 83 -2.65 0.31 -0.22
N ALA A 84 -3.67 0.89 -0.83
CA ALA A 84 -5.00 0.31 -0.98
C ALA A 84 -5.72 1.00 -2.15
N ASP A 85 -6.77 0.39 -2.65
CA ASP A 85 -7.72 1.05 -3.56
C ASP A 85 -8.52 2.11 -2.80
N ILE A 86 -8.02 3.35 -2.85
CA ILE A 86 -8.58 4.50 -2.10
C ILE A 86 -9.14 5.59 -3.00
N TRP A 87 -9.15 5.39 -4.31
CA TRP A 87 -9.36 6.44 -5.31
C TRP A 87 -10.69 7.15 -5.21
N ARG A 88 -11.71 6.49 -4.68
CA ARG A 88 -13.04 7.04 -4.45
C ARG A 88 -13.36 7.32 -2.98
N GLY A 89 -12.36 7.16 -2.12
CA GLY A 89 -12.53 7.16 -0.68
C GLY A 89 -13.19 5.87 -0.18
N MET A 90 -13.05 5.61 1.11
CA MET A 90 -13.66 4.46 1.78
C MET A 90 -14.31 4.93 3.08
N PRO A 91 -15.65 4.98 3.16
CA PRO A 91 -16.35 5.30 4.39
C PRO A 91 -15.92 4.38 5.55
N GLY A 92 -15.80 4.92 6.75
CA GLY A 92 -15.40 4.17 7.93
C GLY A 92 -13.89 4.05 8.17
N ILE A 93 -13.04 4.36 7.19
CA ILE A 93 -11.57 4.28 7.33
C ILE A 93 -10.84 5.52 6.79
N ALA A 94 -11.36 6.71 7.09
CA ALA A 94 -10.82 7.98 6.59
C ALA A 94 -9.32 8.17 6.91
N HIS A 95 -8.84 7.75 8.09
CA HIS A 95 -7.43 7.79 8.48
C HIS A 95 -6.55 6.96 7.55
N THR A 96 -7.01 5.75 7.17
CA THR A 96 -6.30 4.88 6.22
C THR A 96 -6.24 5.53 4.83
N CYS A 97 -7.36 6.07 4.34
CA CYS A 97 -7.39 6.77 3.06
C CYS A 97 -6.39 7.94 3.05
N ALA A 98 -6.36 8.75 4.10
CA ALA A 98 -5.42 9.86 4.23
C ALA A 98 -3.96 9.37 4.23
N ALA A 99 -3.65 8.35 5.05
CA ALA A 99 -2.30 7.80 5.14
C ALA A 99 -1.83 7.19 3.81
N ARG A 100 -2.67 6.37 3.16
CA ARG A 100 -2.31 5.69 1.90
C ARG A 100 -2.21 6.66 0.73
N ALA A 101 -3.07 7.69 0.65
CA ALA A 101 -2.93 8.77 -0.30
C ALA A 101 -1.60 9.53 -0.08
N GLY A 102 -1.24 9.80 1.19
CA GLY A 102 0.05 10.37 1.55
C GLY A 102 1.22 9.54 1.06
N VAL A 103 1.19 8.22 1.25
CA VAL A 103 2.24 7.30 0.75
C VAL A 103 2.34 7.33 -0.78
N VAL A 104 1.21 7.38 -1.51
CA VAL A 104 1.22 7.46 -2.98
C VAL A 104 1.95 8.71 -3.46
N TYR A 105 1.59 9.89 -2.93
CA TYR A 105 2.23 11.14 -3.36
C TYR A 105 3.66 11.27 -2.87
N LEU A 106 3.97 10.78 -1.67
CA LEU A 106 5.32 10.66 -1.16
C LEU A 106 6.17 9.80 -2.10
N SER A 107 5.67 8.63 -2.50
CA SER A 107 6.36 7.72 -3.43
C SER A 107 6.66 8.38 -4.76
N LYS A 108 5.71 9.13 -5.33
CA LYS A 108 5.92 9.90 -6.57
C LYS A 108 7.03 10.95 -6.42
N SER A 109 7.02 11.69 -5.30
CA SER A 109 8.02 12.73 -5.04
C SER A 109 9.42 12.14 -4.95
N VAL A 110 9.61 11.13 -4.12
CA VAL A 110 10.94 10.53 -3.90
C VAL A 110 11.38 9.64 -5.06
N ALA A 111 10.46 9.11 -5.87
CA ALA A 111 10.80 8.38 -7.11
C ALA A 111 11.61 9.26 -8.07
N VAL A 112 11.24 10.54 -8.20
CA VAL A 112 11.98 11.51 -9.02
C VAL A 112 13.30 11.88 -8.35
N GLU A 113 13.25 12.17 -7.04
CA GLU A 113 14.40 12.65 -6.28
C GLU A 113 15.53 11.60 -6.17
N TRP A 114 15.15 10.31 -6.03
CA TRP A 114 16.10 9.22 -5.82
C TRP A 114 16.46 8.45 -7.09
N ALA A 115 15.80 8.70 -8.22
CA ALA A 115 16.13 8.06 -9.50
C ALA A 115 17.60 8.21 -9.93
N PRO A 116 18.27 9.38 -9.73
CA PRO A 116 19.69 9.52 -10.05
C PRO A 116 20.61 8.58 -9.26
N HIS A 117 20.13 8.06 -8.13
CA HIS A 117 20.84 7.06 -7.31
C HIS A 117 20.52 5.62 -7.68
N GLY A 118 19.74 5.39 -8.75
CA GLY A 118 19.31 4.06 -9.14
C GLY A 118 18.24 3.44 -8.24
N ILE A 119 17.52 4.27 -7.48
CA ILE A 119 16.45 3.81 -6.58
C ILE A 119 15.10 4.02 -7.26
N ARG A 120 14.33 2.95 -7.37
CA ARG A 120 12.94 2.98 -7.86
C ARG A 120 11.97 2.92 -6.69
N VAL A 121 10.88 3.65 -6.79
CA VAL A 121 9.85 3.67 -5.73
C VAL A 121 8.49 3.56 -6.38
N ASN A 122 7.75 2.50 -6.07
CA ASN A 122 6.44 2.23 -6.61
C ASN A 122 5.46 1.82 -5.50
N CYS A 123 4.18 1.83 -5.83
CA CYS A 123 3.12 1.35 -4.97
C CYS A 123 2.38 0.18 -5.61
N VAL A 124 1.85 -0.72 -4.78
CA VAL A 124 0.84 -1.69 -5.15
C VAL A 124 -0.42 -1.37 -4.35
N ALA A 125 -1.55 -1.25 -5.03
CA ALA A 125 -2.85 -0.92 -4.44
C ALA A 125 -3.80 -2.11 -4.55
N PRO A 126 -3.88 -2.96 -3.53
CA PRO A 126 -4.86 -4.04 -3.48
C PRO A 126 -6.28 -3.49 -3.35
N GLY A 127 -7.22 -4.16 -4.03
CA GLY A 127 -8.65 -4.07 -3.73
C GLY A 127 -9.05 -4.99 -2.58
N CYS A 128 -10.25 -5.57 -2.66
CA CYS A 128 -10.69 -6.58 -1.71
C CYS A 128 -9.94 -7.90 -1.97
N CYS A 129 -8.97 -8.22 -1.12
CA CYS A 129 -8.21 -9.47 -1.17
C CYS A 129 -8.43 -10.28 0.10
N GLU A 130 -8.68 -11.57 -0.05
CA GLU A 130 -8.76 -12.50 1.08
C GLU A 130 -7.41 -12.57 1.80
N SER A 131 -7.45 -12.40 3.10
CA SER A 131 -6.28 -12.44 3.97
C SER A 131 -6.72 -12.63 5.41
N ASN A 132 -5.78 -12.85 6.30
CA ASN A 132 -6.07 -12.90 7.74
C ASN A 132 -6.76 -11.63 8.28
N GLY A 133 -6.62 -10.49 7.58
CA GLY A 133 -7.30 -9.24 7.89
C GLY A 133 -8.82 -9.24 7.63
N PHE A 134 -9.33 -10.16 6.82
CA PHE A 134 -10.77 -10.30 6.56
C PHE A 134 -11.58 -10.60 7.83
N GLY A 135 -10.99 -11.33 8.78
CA GLY A 135 -11.63 -11.61 10.07
C GLY A 135 -11.88 -10.38 10.96
N ASN A 136 -11.34 -9.22 10.62
CA ASN A 136 -11.58 -7.96 11.34
C ASN A 136 -12.88 -7.26 10.92
N TYR A 137 -13.54 -7.72 9.85
CA TYR A 137 -14.80 -7.16 9.37
C TYR A 137 -15.99 -8.00 9.82
N PRO A 138 -17.14 -7.37 10.03
CA PRO A 138 -18.38 -8.13 10.29
C PRO A 138 -18.65 -9.10 9.13
N PRO A 139 -19.10 -10.35 9.42
CA PRO A 139 -19.34 -11.36 8.38
C PRO A 139 -20.31 -10.90 7.29
N GLU A 140 -21.34 -10.12 7.67
CA GLU A 140 -22.32 -9.58 6.72
C GLU A 140 -21.68 -8.58 5.73
N GLY A 141 -20.66 -7.85 6.18
CA GLY A 141 -19.92 -6.89 5.34
C GLY A 141 -18.95 -7.62 4.40
N SER A 142 -18.16 -8.55 4.93
CA SER A 142 -17.17 -9.29 4.14
C SER A 142 -17.81 -10.23 3.10
N ALA A 143 -19.00 -10.75 3.35
CA ALA A 143 -19.72 -11.61 2.40
C ALA A 143 -20.02 -10.94 1.05
N THR A 144 -20.06 -9.59 0.99
CA THR A 144 -20.35 -8.82 -0.22
C THR A 144 -19.10 -8.21 -0.87
N PHE A 145 -17.91 -8.44 -0.32
CA PHE A 145 -16.67 -7.85 -0.88
C PHE A 145 -16.40 -8.29 -2.32
N GLN A 146 -16.72 -9.53 -2.67
CA GLN A 146 -16.65 -10.00 -4.05
C GLN A 146 -17.52 -9.21 -5.02
N ASP A 147 -18.58 -8.56 -4.54
CA ASP A 147 -19.47 -7.74 -5.36
C ASP A 147 -18.94 -6.33 -5.60
N SER A 148 -17.85 -5.96 -4.95
CA SER A 148 -17.25 -4.61 -5.03
C SER A 148 -16.46 -4.35 -6.31
N ASN A 149 -16.15 -5.38 -7.09
CA ASN A 149 -15.37 -5.29 -8.32
C ASN A 149 -16.05 -6.01 -9.50
N PRO A 150 -15.74 -5.63 -10.75
CA PRO A 150 -16.37 -6.22 -11.94
C PRO A 150 -15.97 -7.67 -12.19
N MET A 151 -14.85 -8.16 -11.66
CA MET A 151 -14.45 -9.56 -11.79
C MET A 151 -15.27 -10.50 -10.89
N ARG A 152 -16.04 -9.96 -9.93
CA ARG A 152 -16.97 -10.69 -9.06
C ARG A 152 -16.33 -11.77 -8.18
N HIS A 153 -15.07 -11.58 -7.81
CA HIS A 153 -14.40 -12.36 -6.79
C HIS A 153 -13.39 -11.51 -6.02
N ALA A 154 -13.07 -11.89 -4.81
CA ALA A 154 -11.95 -11.32 -4.09
C ALA A 154 -10.63 -11.84 -4.71
N GLY A 155 -9.60 -10.98 -4.71
CA GLY A 155 -8.24 -11.45 -4.93
C GLY A 155 -7.70 -12.18 -3.69
N ASP A 156 -6.48 -12.70 -3.79
CA ASP A 156 -5.77 -13.31 -2.66
C ASP A 156 -4.39 -12.66 -2.43
N GLU A 157 -3.67 -13.15 -1.43
CA GLU A 157 -2.34 -12.63 -1.12
C GLU A 157 -1.34 -12.86 -2.26
N TRP A 158 -1.52 -13.90 -3.07
CA TRP A 158 -0.65 -14.23 -4.19
C TRP A 158 -0.83 -13.27 -5.35
N ASP A 159 -2.06 -12.82 -5.63
CA ASP A 159 -2.31 -11.79 -6.63
C ASP A 159 -1.50 -10.53 -6.32
N VAL A 160 -1.49 -10.12 -5.04
CA VAL A 160 -0.73 -8.96 -4.58
C VAL A 160 0.77 -9.22 -4.64
N ALA A 161 1.22 -10.41 -4.23
CA ALA A 161 2.63 -10.80 -4.21
C ALA A 161 3.24 -10.80 -5.61
N GLU A 162 2.53 -11.28 -6.64
CA GLU A 162 2.99 -11.24 -8.03
C GLU A 162 3.19 -9.79 -8.52
N GLY A 163 2.31 -8.88 -8.14
CA GLY A 163 2.50 -7.45 -8.44
C GLY A 163 3.72 -6.85 -7.75
N VAL A 164 3.98 -7.24 -6.51
CA VAL A 164 5.19 -6.85 -5.77
C VAL A 164 6.44 -7.38 -6.48
N VAL A 165 6.44 -8.64 -6.87
CA VAL A 165 7.56 -9.27 -7.60
C VAL A 165 7.81 -8.53 -8.93
N TYR A 166 6.76 -8.23 -9.69
CA TYR A 166 6.90 -7.44 -10.92
C TYR A 166 7.58 -6.08 -10.68
N MET A 167 7.13 -5.33 -9.67
CA MET A 167 7.67 -4.01 -9.35
C MET A 167 9.09 -4.08 -8.77
N ALA A 168 9.41 -5.13 -8.03
CA ALA A 168 10.72 -5.30 -7.40
C ALA A 168 11.80 -5.78 -8.39
N ALA A 169 11.45 -6.73 -9.25
CA ALA A 169 12.39 -7.43 -10.15
C ALA A 169 12.80 -6.62 -11.38
N ASN A 170 13.66 -7.22 -12.19
CA ASN A 170 14.11 -6.65 -13.47
C ASN A 170 12.99 -6.43 -14.50
N SER A 171 11.87 -7.13 -14.36
CA SER A 171 10.67 -6.90 -15.18
C SER A 171 10.13 -5.46 -15.01
N GLY A 172 10.23 -4.90 -13.81
CA GLY A 172 9.85 -3.52 -13.50
C GLY A 172 10.99 -2.49 -13.57
N LYS A 173 12.15 -2.81 -14.14
CA LYS A 173 13.35 -1.96 -14.10
C LYS A 173 13.19 -0.55 -14.68
N PHE A 174 12.18 -0.32 -15.49
CA PHE A 174 11.89 0.99 -16.10
C PHE A 174 10.58 1.61 -15.55
N VAL A 175 10.12 1.12 -14.39
CA VAL A 175 8.91 1.59 -13.71
C VAL A 175 9.31 2.23 -12.38
N THR A 176 8.99 3.51 -12.21
CA THR A 176 9.15 4.25 -10.95
C THR A 176 8.10 5.34 -10.82
N GLY A 177 7.62 5.60 -9.61
CA GLY A 177 6.57 6.57 -9.31
C GLY A 177 5.16 6.08 -9.61
N GLU A 178 4.97 4.80 -9.97
CA GLU A 178 3.70 4.24 -10.39
C GLU A 178 2.94 3.56 -9.25
N VAL A 179 1.64 3.44 -9.46
CA VAL A 179 0.73 2.67 -8.61
C VAL A 179 0.10 1.57 -9.44
N LEU A 180 0.47 0.34 -9.15
CA LEU A 180 -0.16 -0.84 -9.76
C LEU A 180 -1.40 -1.22 -8.94
N ASN A 181 -2.58 -1.07 -9.55
CA ASN A 181 -3.82 -1.51 -8.92
C ASN A 181 -4.03 -3.02 -9.18
N ILE A 182 -4.28 -3.76 -8.10
CA ILE A 182 -4.60 -5.19 -8.12
C ILE A 182 -5.92 -5.34 -7.36
N ASP A 183 -6.99 -5.01 -8.04
CA ASP A 183 -8.28 -4.73 -7.43
C ASP A 183 -9.48 -5.32 -8.20
N GLY A 184 -9.23 -6.16 -9.21
CA GLY A 184 -10.28 -6.71 -10.06
C GLY A 184 -11.09 -5.65 -10.82
N GLY A 185 -10.51 -4.44 -10.99
CA GLY A 185 -11.18 -3.29 -11.61
C GLY A 185 -12.06 -2.49 -10.63
N GLN A 186 -11.95 -2.71 -9.33
CA GLN A 186 -12.77 -2.06 -8.29
C GLN A 186 -12.73 -0.53 -8.38
N GLN A 187 -11.57 0.07 -8.63
CA GLN A 187 -11.43 1.52 -8.77
C GLN A 187 -12.24 2.11 -9.94
N LEU A 188 -12.48 1.30 -10.97
CA LEU A 188 -13.24 1.69 -12.16
C LEU A 188 -14.75 1.45 -12.00
N TRP A 189 -15.13 0.67 -10.98
CA TRP A 189 -16.48 0.26 -10.74
C TRP A 189 -17.29 1.40 -10.16
N GLY A 190 -18.14 1.97 -10.98
CA GLY A 190 -19.09 3.00 -10.61
C GLY A 190 -20.37 2.80 -11.39
N ASP A 191 -21.51 3.05 -10.76
CA ASP A 191 -22.77 3.08 -11.47
C ASP A 191 -23.09 4.51 -11.89
N PRO A 192 -22.93 4.88 -13.17
CA PRO A 192 -23.27 6.20 -13.67
C PRO A 192 -24.79 6.42 -13.75
N TRP A 193 -25.60 5.39 -13.44
CA TRP A 193 -27.05 5.44 -13.49
C TRP A 193 -27.70 5.24 -12.13
N PRO A 194 -27.66 6.23 -11.23
CA PRO A 194 -28.21 6.09 -9.87
C PRO A 194 -29.75 5.91 -9.87
N THR A 195 -30.41 6.24 -10.99
CA THR A 195 -31.87 6.07 -11.15
C THR A 195 -32.26 4.76 -11.85
N GLY A 196 -31.30 3.93 -12.18
CA GLY A 196 -31.49 2.66 -12.87
C GLY A 196 -30.71 2.56 -14.17
N ARG A 197 -30.06 1.44 -14.37
CA ARG A 197 -29.23 1.16 -15.55
C ARG A 197 -30.11 0.88 -16.77
N PRO A 198 -29.89 1.57 -17.91
CA PRO A 198 -30.64 1.29 -19.15
C PRO A 198 -30.44 -0.14 -19.65
N ASP A 199 -31.47 -0.73 -20.27
CA ASP A 199 -31.43 -2.13 -20.71
C ASP A 199 -30.30 -2.43 -21.70
N TYR A 200 -29.95 -1.48 -22.56
CA TYR A 200 -28.84 -1.61 -23.53
C TYR A 200 -27.45 -1.63 -22.87
N PHE A 201 -27.38 -1.36 -21.58
CA PHE A 201 -26.13 -1.38 -20.78
C PHE A 201 -26.12 -2.49 -19.70
N ARG A 202 -27.09 -3.38 -19.72
CA ARG A 202 -27.08 -4.55 -18.84
C ARG A 202 -26.10 -5.55 -19.40
N ILE A 203 -25.01 -5.74 -18.66
CA ILE A 203 -24.05 -6.82 -18.93
C ILE A 203 -24.70 -8.11 -18.39
N THR A 204 -24.98 -9.05 -19.26
CA THR A 204 -25.50 -10.39 -18.92
C THR A 204 -24.36 -11.32 -18.52
#